data_d17f32b4b94761afbb2079c48820d562
#
_entry.id   d17f32b4b94761afbb2079c48820d562
#
_cell.length_a   1.000
_cell.length_b   1.000
_cell.length_c   1.000
_cell.angle_alpha   90.00
_cell.angle_beta   90.00
_cell.angle_gamma   90.00
#
_symmetry.space_group_name_H-M   'P 1'
#
loop_
_entity.id
_entity.type
_entity.pdbx_description
1 polymer ?
#
loop_
_entity_poly.entity_id
_entity_poly.type
_entity_poly.pdbx_seq_one_letter_code
_entity_poly.pdbx_strand_id
1 'polypeptide(L)'
;MPMLKRSEKVAEYELPIKIQSQKEGGYVVTCPTWKDCYAQGDSVEEATLEITAVAQSLIELYKEEGFQIPLKSFRSKRLGNPIFLPVIVSA
;
A
#
# COMPACT_ATOMS: atom_id res chain seq x y z
N MET A 1 -18.36 -6.72 23.81
CA MET A 1 -18.13 -6.70 23.45
C MET A 1 -17.44 -6.79 22.86
N PRO A 2 -17.21 -6.83 22.82
CA PRO A 2 -16.68 -6.97 22.35
C PRO A 2 -15.87 -7.13 21.72
N MET A 3 -15.55 -7.14 21.78
CA MET A 3 -14.98 -7.34 21.27
C MET A 3 -14.33 -7.65 20.56
N LEU A 4 -13.92 -7.84 20.52
CA LEU A 4 -13.40 -8.15 19.94
C LEU A 4 -12.84 -8.83 19.30
N LYS A 5 -12.66 -9.04 19.08
CA LYS A 5 -12.32 -9.70 18.55
C LYS A 5 -11.59 -10.05 17.89
N ARG A 6 -11.19 -10.31 17.82
CA ARG A 6 -10.58 -10.65 17.25
C ARG A 6 -10.02 -11.24 16.51
N SER A 7 -9.91 -11.51 16.69
CA SER A 7 -9.27 -12.11 15.99
C SER A 7 -9.27 -11.91 14.69
N GLU A 8 -9.21 -11.10 14.36
CA GLU A 8 -9.27 -10.78 13.22
C GLU A 8 -8.19 -11.15 12.51
N LYS A 9 -8.19 -11.43 11.36
CA LYS A 9 -7.15 -11.65 10.58
C LYS A 9 -6.64 -10.42 10.05
N VAL A 10 -5.37 -10.20 10.08
CA VAL A 10 -4.74 -8.99 9.57
C VAL A 10 -3.76 -9.43 8.52
N ALA A 11 -3.86 -8.91 7.34
CA ALA A 11 -2.95 -9.25 6.26
C ALA A 11 -2.00 -8.09 6.04
N GLU A 12 -0.76 -8.40 5.80
CA GLU A 12 0.25 -7.39 5.54
C GLU A 12 0.79 -7.61 4.15
N TYR A 13 0.86 -6.57 3.36
CA TYR A 13 1.31 -6.66 1.98
C TYR A 13 2.54 -5.81 1.78
N GLU A 14 3.38 -6.21 0.84
CA GLU A 14 4.53 -5.42 0.46
C GLU A 14 4.12 -4.55 -0.71
N LEU A 15 4.32 -3.26 -0.58
CA LEU A 15 3.96 -2.33 -1.62
C LEU A 15 5.23 -1.73 -2.20
N PRO A 16 5.68 -2.22 -3.34
CA PRO A 16 6.87 -1.65 -3.96
C PRO A 16 6.50 -0.31 -4.57
N ILE A 17 7.30 0.69 -4.37
CA ILE A 17 6.98 2.01 -4.89
C ILE A 17 8.16 2.61 -5.59
N LYS A 18 7.84 3.51 -6.51
CA LYS A 18 8.84 4.26 -7.22
C LYS A 18 8.45 5.71 -7.08
N ILE A 19 9.37 6.53 -6.64
CA ILE A 19 9.11 7.94 -6.39
C ILE A 19 9.87 8.79 -7.39
N GLN A 20 9.17 9.71 -8.02
CA GLN A 20 9.79 10.58 -8.98
C GLN A 20 9.46 12.02 -8.69
N SER A 21 10.46 12.89 -8.67
CA SER A 21 10.20 14.30 -8.48
C SER A 21 9.72 14.87 -9.80
N GLN A 22 8.93 15.91 -9.73
CA GLN A 22 8.37 16.53 -10.90
C GLN A 22 9.01 17.88 -11.13
N LYS A 23 9.21 18.24 -12.40
CA LYS A 23 9.80 19.49 -12.73
C LYS A 23 9.12 20.67 -12.14
N GLU A 24 7.83 20.63 -12.07
CA GLU A 24 7.08 21.74 -11.56
C GLU A 24 6.81 21.67 -10.09
N GLY A 25 7.47 20.76 -9.42
CA GLY A 25 7.31 20.64 -8.00
C GLY A 25 6.48 19.42 -7.66
N GLY A 26 6.69 18.90 -6.47
CA GLY A 26 5.95 17.76 -6.03
C GLY A 26 6.57 16.45 -6.47
N TYR A 27 5.92 15.38 -6.06
CA TYR A 27 6.41 14.03 -6.31
C TYR A 27 5.27 13.14 -6.73
N VAL A 28 5.56 12.24 -7.65
CA VAL A 28 4.60 11.24 -8.05
C VAL A 28 5.15 9.91 -7.59
N VAL A 29 4.29 9.09 -7.03
CA VAL A 29 4.71 7.78 -6.58
C VAL A 29 3.83 6.75 -7.25
N THR A 30 4.43 5.69 -7.73
CA THR A 30 3.71 4.65 -8.44
C THR A 30 4.09 3.30 -7.88
N CYS A 31 3.28 2.30 -8.17
CA CYS A 31 3.56 0.95 -7.78
C CYS A 31 3.80 0.16 -9.06
N PRO A 32 5.03 -0.27 -9.32
CA PRO A 32 5.34 -0.93 -10.59
C PRO A 32 4.52 -2.18 -10.86
N THR A 33 4.10 -2.87 -9.82
CA THR A 33 3.33 -4.08 -10.00
C THR A 33 1.83 -3.87 -9.98
N TRP A 34 1.38 -2.64 -9.76
CA TRP A 34 -0.05 -2.38 -9.66
C TRP A 34 -0.34 -1.04 -10.29
N LYS A 35 -0.71 -1.04 -11.55
CA LYS A 35 -0.91 0.17 -12.29
C LYS A 35 -1.91 1.11 -11.72
N ASP A 36 -2.94 0.59 -11.07
CA ASP A 36 -3.99 1.43 -10.52
C ASP A 36 -3.58 2.12 -9.22
N CYS A 37 -2.43 1.75 -8.68
CA CYS A 37 -2.00 2.30 -7.41
C CYS A 37 -0.95 3.37 -7.64
N TYR A 38 -1.35 4.64 -7.53
CA TYR A 38 -0.40 5.74 -7.67
C TYR A 38 -0.95 6.93 -6.93
N ALA A 39 -0.09 7.87 -6.66
CA ALA A 39 -0.49 9.06 -5.91
C ALA A 39 0.54 10.14 -6.11
N GLN A 40 0.26 11.31 -5.59
CA GLN A 40 1.22 12.38 -5.67
C GLN A 40 1.11 13.23 -4.42
N GLY A 41 2.10 14.03 -4.16
CA GLY A 41 2.13 14.89 -3.00
C GLY A 41 3.18 15.96 -3.16
N ASP A 42 3.16 16.91 -2.29
CA ASP A 42 4.13 18.01 -2.34
C ASP A 42 5.47 17.60 -1.74
N SER A 43 5.50 16.57 -0.98
CA SER A 43 6.74 16.08 -0.40
C SER A 43 6.76 14.57 -0.52
N VAL A 44 7.91 13.98 -0.29
CA VAL A 44 8.03 12.54 -0.31
C VAL A 44 7.14 11.93 0.75
N GLU A 45 7.11 12.56 1.93
CA GLU A 45 6.29 12.05 3.00
C GLU A 45 4.82 12.08 2.64
N GLU A 46 4.38 13.18 2.07
CA GLU A 46 2.98 13.29 1.71
C GLU A 46 2.63 12.30 0.62
N ALA A 47 3.47 12.17 -0.39
CA ALA A 47 3.21 11.23 -1.48
C ALA A 47 3.14 9.79 -0.95
N THR A 48 4.00 9.48 0.01
CA THR A 48 4.03 8.15 0.60
C THR A 48 2.75 7.86 1.39
N LEU A 49 2.29 8.85 2.14
CA LEU A 49 1.06 8.67 2.89
C LEU A 49 -0.11 8.51 1.94
N GLU A 50 -0.11 9.27 0.86
CA GLU A 50 -1.18 9.20 -0.10
C GLU A 50 -1.24 7.84 -0.78
N ILE A 51 -0.11 7.31 -1.21
CA ILE A 51 -0.15 6.04 -1.91
C ILE A 51 -0.52 4.91 -0.96
N THR A 52 -0.17 5.05 0.31
CA THR A 52 -0.56 4.05 1.29
C THR A 52 -2.07 4.02 1.43
N ALA A 53 -2.69 5.19 1.48
CA ALA A 53 -4.14 5.27 1.58
C ALA A 53 -4.81 4.72 0.32
N VAL A 54 -4.24 5.03 -0.84
CA VAL A 54 -4.77 4.51 -2.10
C VAL A 54 -4.68 3.00 -2.13
N ALA A 55 -3.55 2.47 -1.69
CA ALA A 55 -3.36 1.02 -1.69
C ALA A 55 -4.36 0.34 -0.77
N GLN A 56 -4.61 0.92 0.39
CA GLN A 56 -5.56 0.34 1.31
C GLN A 56 -6.95 0.30 0.71
N SER A 57 -7.36 1.38 0.06
CA SER A 57 -8.66 1.42 -0.57
C SER A 57 -8.76 0.42 -1.71
N LEU A 58 -7.71 0.30 -2.50
CA LEU A 58 -7.72 -0.65 -3.60
C LEU A 58 -7.76 -2.08 -3.10
N ILE A 59 -7.05 -2.37 -2.02
CA ILE A 59 -7.06 -3.71 -1.46
C ILE A 59 -8.47 -4.07 -1.02
N GLU A 60 -9.14 -3.14 -0.37
CA GLU A 60 -10.50 -3.40 0.08
C GLU A 60 -11.43 -3.62 -1.10
N LEU A 61 -11.29 -2.81 -2.12
CA LEU A 61 -12.12 -2.92 -3.29
C LEU A 61 -11.88 -4.26 -3.99
N TYR A 62 -10.62 -4.62 -4.18
CA TYR A 62 -10.29 -5.87 -4.83
C TYR A 62 -10.82 -7.07 -4.07
N LYS A 63 -10.79 -6.99 -2.74
CA LYS A 63 -11.32 -8.08 -1.95
C LYS A 63 -12.82 -8.18 -2.11
N GLU A 64 -13.51 -7.07 -2.15
CA GLU A 64 -14.94 -7.08 -2.33
C GLU A 64 -15.33 -7.62 -3.68
N GLU A 65 -14.55 -7.30 -4.70
CA GLU A 65 -14.86 -7.74 -6.03
C GLU A 65 -14.33 -9.13 -6.33
N GLY A 66 -13.56 -9.70 -5.44
CA GLY A 66 -12.99 -11.01 -5.68
C GLY A 66 -11.81 -10.99 -6.62
N PHE A 67 -11.18 -9.85 -6.83
CA PHE A 67 -10.03 -9.76 -7.69
C PHE A 67 -8.78 -10.13 -6.92
N GLN A 68 -7.79 -10.59 -7.64
CA GLN A 68 -6.54 -10.94 -7.02
C GLN A 68 -5.69 -9.70 -6.81
N ILE A 69 -5.18 -9.51 -5.62
CA ILE A 69 -4.35 -8.36 -5.30
C ILE A 69 -2.94 -8.62 -5.78
N PRO A 70 -2.40 -7.76 -6.65
CA PRO A 70 -1.09 -8.00 -7.24
C PRO A 70 0.06 -7.58 -6.33
N LEU A 71 0.00 -7.96 -5.08
CA LEU A 71 1.04 -7.67 -4.12
C LEU A 71 1.35 -8.94 -3.35
N LYS A 72 2.56 -9.01 -2.83
CA LYS A 72 2.92 -10.13 -2.02
C LYS A 72 2.46 -9.89 -0.62
N SER A 73 1.88 -10.89 0.01
CA SER A 73 1.52 -10.74 1.39
C SER A 73 2.51 -11.55 2.20
N PHE A 74 2.79 -11.10 3.40
CA PHE A 74 3.71 -11.86 4.21
C PHE A 74 3.41 -11.64 5.66
N ARG A 75 3.97 -12.49 6.47
CA ARG A 75 3.77 -12.42 7.81
C ARG A 75 5.01 -12.32 8.54
N SER A 76 6.10 -12.71 8.09
CA SER A 76 7.32 -12.60 8.85
C SER A 76 8.02 -11.39 8.46
N LYS A 77 8.91 -10.88 9.28
CA LYS A 77 9.57 -9.76 8.96
C LYS A 77 10.56 -9.94 7.96
N ARG A 78 10.77 -9.06 7.15
CA ARG A 78 11.76 -9.08 6.16
C ARG A 78 12.64 -7.96 6.32
N LEU A 79 13.84 -8.15 6.06
CA LEU A 79 14.75 -7.12 6.14
C LEU A 79 15.06 -6.75 4.86
N GLY A 80 14.82 -5.73 4.46
CA GLY A 80 15.06 -5.48 3.30
C GLY A 80 15.34 -4.43 2.62
N ASN A 81 15.42 -4.25 1.62
CA ASN A 81 15.62 -3.25 0.84
C ASN A 81 15.42 -3.86 -0.41
N PRO A 82 14.84 -3.48 -1.37
CA PRO A 82 14.57 -2.13 -1.72
C PRO A 82 13.46 -1.59 -0.89
N ILE A 83 12.90 -0.54 -1.27
CA ILE A 83 11.92 0.11 -0.51
C ILE A 83 10.58 -0.51 -0.66
N PHE A 84 9.99 -0.96 0.42
CA PHE A 84 8.67 -1.51 0.42
C PHE A 84 7.92 -0.86 1.55
N LEU A 85 6.69 -0.53 1.29
CA LEU A 85 5.84 0.02 2.33
C LEU A 85 4.92 -1.07 2.82
N PRO A 86 4.88 -1.30 4.10
CA PRO A 86 3.97 -2.31 4.63
C PRO A 86 2.57 -1.74 4.67
N VAL A 87 1.63 -2.44 4.10
CA VAL A 87 0.25 -2.03 4.11
C VAL A 87 -0.53 -3.09 4.85
N ILE A 88 -1.15 -2.69 5.93
CA ILE A 88 -1.85 -3.61 6.79
C ILE A 88 -3.34 -3.45 6.65
N VAL A 89 -4.01 -4.52 6.37
CA VAL A 89 -5.42 -4.49 6.15
C VAL A 89 -6.09 -5.52 7.01
N SER A 90 -7.14 -5.12 7.70
CA SER A 90 -7.88 -6.04 8.51
C SER A 90 -8.74 -6.87 7.60
N ALA A 91 -8.73 -8.13 7.79
CA ALA A 91 -9.43 -9.00 6.89
C ALA A 91 -10.82 -9.34 7.36
#